data_c8eb4bc1ed37f3ef17b38fe89e852a71
#
_entry.id   c8eb4bc1ed37f3ef17b38fe89e852a71
#
_cell.length_a   1.000
_cell.length_b   1.000
_cell.length_c   1.000
_cell.angle_alpha   90.00
_cell.angle_beta   90.00
_cell.angle_gamma   90.00
#
_symmetry.space_group_name_H-M   'P 1'
#
loop_
_entity.id
_entity.type
_entity.pdbx_description
1 polymer ?
#
loop_
_entity_poly.entity_id
_entity_poly.type
_entity_poly.pdbx_seq_one_letter_code
_entity_poly.pdbx_strand_id
1 'polypeptide(L)'
;MEYNIAVVKGDGIGPEIVSEAMLVLNKVGEKFGHKFNFQEVLAGGCSIDKNGIPLTDETIEICKNADSVLLGAVGGPKWDDVPSAKRPEKALLGLRAALGLFVNLRPAQMHKALADACPIKPEIIGDGFDILVCRELTGDVYFGKHYRRESDKGWGETGADDMNYSVYEVERIGRRAFEMAMKRNKKVCSVDKANVLETSRVWRETMHRIKDEYPEVEYTDMYVDNCAMQLVRNPGQFDVIVTGNLFGDILSDEASMITGSIGMLPSASMNESGKGMYEPIHGSAPDIAGKGIANPIATILSCAMMLRYSFGLKDEADAIETAVENVLNAGHRTADIAAKGEKVLSTSEMGALIREQL
;
A
#
# COMPACT_ATOMS: atom_id res chain seq x y z
N MET A 1 0.41 -21.90 15.86
CA MET A 1 -0.08 -20.66 16.51
C MET A 1 -1.46 -20.34 15.96
N GLU A 2 -2.24 -19.49 16.66
CA GLU A 2 -3.58 -19.06 16.22
C GLU A 2 -3.61 -17.54 16.11
N TYR A 3 -4.18 -17.01 15.03
CA TYR A 3 -4.23 -15.58 14.74
C TYR A 3 -5.66 -15.19 14.33
N ASN A 4 -6.13 -14.06 14.84
CA ASN A 4 -7.45 -13.50 14.54
C ASN A 4 -7.28 -12.33 13.58
N ILE A 5 -7.89 -12.41 12.40
CA ILE A 5 -7.79 -11.41 11.35
C ILE A 5 -9.16 -10.82 11.09
N ALA A 6 -9.30 -9.51 11.28
CA ALA A 6 -10.48 -8.79 10.80
C ALA A 6 -10.38 -8.62 9.28
N VAL A 7 -11.44 -8.98 8.56
CA VAL A 7 -11.46 -8.97 7.09
C VAL A 7 -12.49 -7.97 6.60
N VAL A 8 -12.02 -6.93 5.91
CA VAL A 8 -12.84 -5.95 5.20
C VAL A 8 -12.75 -6.28 3.71
N LYS A 9 -13.71 -7.04 3.17
CA LYS A 9 -13.75 -7.31 1.73
C LYS A 9 -13.98 -6.03 0.91
N GLY A 10 -14.81 -5.12 1.46
CA GLY A 10 -15.05 -3.80 0.87
C GLY A 10 -15.90 -3.85 -0.40
N ASP A 11 -15.52 -3.05 -1.39
CA ASP A 11 -16.31 -2.74 -2.59
C ASP A 11 -15.64 -3.27 -3.88
N GLY A 12 -16.38 -3.27 -4.98
CA GLY A 12 -15.88 -3.59 -6.30
C GLY A 12 -15.26 -4.98 -6.41
N ILE A 13 -13.99 -5.06 -6.81
CA ILE A 13 -13.24 -6.32 -6.92
C ILE A 13 -12.77 -6.86 -5.55
N GLY A 14 -12.89 -6.08 -4.48
CA GLY A 14 -12.41 -6.45 -3.14
C GLY A 14 -12.86 -7.83 -2.68
N PRO A 15 -14.17 -8.20 -2.77
CA PRO A 15 -14.64 -9.53 -2.38
C PRO A 15 -13.97 -10.69 -3.12
N GLU A 16 -13.66 -10.52 -4.42
CA GLU A 16 -13.03 -11.55 -5.25
C GLU A 16 -11.58 -11.79 -4.83
N ILE A 17 -10.77 -10.73 -4.76
CA ILE A 17 -9.33 -10.81 -4.46
C ILE A 17 -9.06 -11.22 -3.01
N VAL A 18 -9.86 -10.73 -2.04
CA VAL A 18 -9.73 -11.10 -0.62
C VAL A 18 -10.09 -12.57 -0.40
N SER A 19 -11.10 -13.10 -1.11
CA SER A 19 -11.45 -14.51 -1.00
C SER A 19 -10.30 -15.42 -1.41
N GLU A 20 -9.58 -15.10 -2.49
CA GLU A 20 -8.39 -15.86 -2.89
C GLU A 20 -7.25 -15.73 -1.88
N ALA A 21 -7.02 -14.54 -1.35
CA ALA A 21 -6.00 -14.31 -0.32
C ALA A 21 -6.28 -15.10 0.98
N MET A 22 -7.54 -15.18 1.42
CA MET A 22 -7.94 -16.00 2.57
C MET A 22 -7.69 -17.49 2.32
N LEU A 23 -7.95 -18.01 1.10
CA LEU A 23 -7.66 -19.39 0.72
C LEU A 23 -6.15 -19.68 0.73
N VAL A 24 -5.33 -18.72 0.30
CA VAL A 24 -3.86 -18.83 0.38
C VAL A 24 -3.39 -18.86 1.84
N LEU A 25 -3.90 -17.98 2.71
CA LEU A 25 -3.58 -18.03 4.14
C LEU A 25 -3.96 -19.35 4.80
N ASN A 26 -5.14 -19.90 4.48
CA ASN A 26 -5.55 -21.21 4.98
C ASN A 26 -4.57 -22.31 4.54
N LYS A 27 -4.13 -22.29 3.28
CA LYS A 27 -3.16 -23.27 2.75
C LYS A 27 -1.81 -23.15 3.44
N VAL A 28 -1.32 -21.94 3.71
CA VAL A 28 -0.12 -21.69 4.52
C VAL A 28 -0.32 -22.21 5.94
N GLY A 29 -1.49 -21.97 6.53
CA GLY A 29 -1.82 -22.48 7.86
C GLY A 29 -1.74 -24.01 7.93
N GLU A 30 -2.30 -24.71 6.95
CA GLU A 30 -2.21 -26.17 6.83
C GLU A 30 -0.76 -26.66 6.73
N LYS A 31 0.06 -25.99 5.89
CA LYS A 31 1.46 -26.38 5.65
C LYS A 31 2.36 -26.17 6.88
N PHE A 32 2.20 -25.06 7.59
CA PHE A 32 3.10 -24.64 8.68
C PHE A 32 2.54 -24.85 10.10
N GLY A 33 1.32 -25.39 10.21
CA GLY A 33 0.69 -25.68 11.51
C GLY A 33 0.17 -24.42 12.22
N HIS A 34 -0.35 -23.46 11.46
CA HIS A 34 -1.00 -22.26 11.98
C HIS A 34 -2.51 -22.30 11.71
N LYS A 35 -3.27 -21.57 12.51
CA LYS A 35 -4.70 -21.38 12.31
C LYS A 35 -4.99 -19.89 12.20
N PHE A 36 -5.61 -19.50 11.08
CA PHE A 36 -6.09 -18.14 10.84
C PHE A 36 -7.61 -18.10 10.99
N ASN A 37 -8.10 -17.34 11.97
CA ASN A 37 -9.51 -17.12 12.17
C ASN A 37 -9.90 -15.79 11.52
N PHE A 38 -10.86 -15.83 10.62
CA PHE A 38 -11.31 -14.65 9.89
C PHE A 38 -12.65 -14.15 10.46
N GLN A 39 -12.68 -12.87 10.81
CA GLN A 39 -13.90 -12.17 11.18
C GLN A 39 -14.22 -11.11 10.13
N GLU A 40 -15.22 -11.39 9.29
CA GLU A 40 -15.64 -10.46 8.25
C GLU A 40 -16.43 -9.28 8.84
N VAL A 41 -16.09 -8.06 8.42
CA VAL A 41 -16.74 -6.81 8.81
C VAL A 41 -16.97 -5.92 7.61
N LEU A 42 -17.93 -5.00 7.72
CA LEU A 42 -18.27 -4.07 6.61
C LEU A 42 -17.61 -2.71 6.84
N ALA A 43 -16.95 -2.21 5.79
CA ALA A 43 -16.46 -0.84 5.72
C ALA A 43 -16.47 -0.36 4.25
N GLY A 44 -16.59 0.93 4.02
CA GLY A 44 -16.71 1.50 2.68
C GLY A 44 -18.16 1.62 2.20
N GLY A 45 -18.37 1.50 0.90
CA GLY A 45 -19.66 1.62 0.26
C GLY A 45 -20.64 0.53 0.65
N CYS A 46 -20.18 -0.70 0.82
CA CYS A 46 -21.01 -1.81 1.30
C CYS A 46 -21.56 -1.56 2.73
N SER A 47 -20.82 -0.85 3.58
CA SER A 47 -21.31 -0.40 4.89
C SER A 47 -22.33 0.74 4.76
N ILE A 48 -22.12 1.67 3.83
CA ILE A 48 -23.12 2.73 3.57
C ILE A 48 -24.45 2.12 3.15
N ASP A 49 -24.43 1.13 2.26
CA ASP A 49 -25.64 0.46 1.76
C ASP A 49 -26.40 -0.27 2.90
N LYS A 50 -25.70 -0.86 3.85
CA LYS A 50 -26.32 -1.61 4.95
C LYS A 50 -26.62 -0.77 6.19
N ASN A 51 -25.68 0.11 6.55
CA ASN A 51 -25.68 0.80 7.85
C ASN A 51 -25.93 2.32 7.72
N GLY A 52 -25.92 2.89 6.49
CA GLY A 52 -26.06 4.33 6.24
C GLY A 52 -24.80 5.17 6.51
N ILE A 53 -23.71 4.52 6.96
CA ILE A 53 -22.41 5.13 7.25
C ILE A 53 -21.26 4.24 6.74
N PRO A 54 -20.13 4.83 6.34
CA PRO A 54 -19.02 4.07 5.77
C PRO A 54 -18.26 3.18 6.77
N LEU A 55 -18.32 3.52 8.06
CA LEU A 55 -17.61 2.81 9.13
C LEU A 55 -18.41 2.89 10.42
N THR A 56 -18.70 1.74 11.05
CA THR A 56 -19.39 1.65 12.34
C THR A 56 -18.40 1.50 13.48
N ASP A 57 -18.81 1.91 14.71
CA ASP A 57 -18.01 1.70 15.91
C ASP A 57 -17.77 0.21 16.18
N GLU A 58 -18.74 -0.65 15.88
CA GLU A 58 -18.60 -2.10 16.00
C GLU A 58 -17.46 -2.62 15.11
N THR A 59 -17.40 -2.19 13.84
CA THR A 59 -16.30 -2.54 12.92
C THR A 59 -14.95 -2.07 13.46
N ILE A 60 -14.88 -0.85 14.00
CA ILE A 60 -13.66 -0.32 14.61
C ILE A 60 -13.19 -1.19 15.77
N GLU A 61 -14.10 -1.56 16.68
CA GLU A 61 -13.75 -2.38 17.86
C GLU A 61 -13.30 -3.79 17.46
N ILE A 62 -13.94 -4.41 16.46
CA ILE A 62 -13.49 -5.70 15.94
C ILE A 62 -12.08 -5.58 15.35
N CYS A 63 -11.81 -4.56 14.55
CA CYS A 63 -10.49 -4.32 13.97
C CYS A 63 -9.41 -4.03 15.04
N LYS A 64 -9.77 -3.31 16.12
CA LYS A 64 -8.86 -3.08 17.24
C LYS A 64 -8.52 -4.36 18.03
N ASN A 65 -9.46 -5.27 18.16
CA ASN A 65 -9.28 -6.50 18.94
C ASN A 65 -8.65 -7.64 18.13
N ALA A 66 -8.65 -7.58 16.79
CA ALA A 66 -7.97 -8.54 15.93
C ALA A 66 -6.45 -8.38 16.02
N ASP A 67 -5.69 -9.42 15.67
CA ASP A 67 -4.22 -9.36 15.60
C ASP A 67 -3.75 -8.55 14.38
N SER A 68 -4.55 -8.54 13.31
CA SER A 68 -4.30 -7.76 12.09
C SER A 68 -5.59 -7.52 11.30
N VAL A 69 -5.53 -6.65 10.30
CA VAL A 69 -6.65 -6.35 9.40
C VAL A 69 -6.25 -6.63 7.96
N LEU A 70 -7.06 -7.40 7.24
CA LEU A 70 -6.97 -7.58 5.79
C LEU A 70 -8.08 -6.77 5.13
N LEU A 71 -7.70 -5.84 4.23
CA LEU A 71 -8.65 -5.00 3.50
C LEU A 71 -8.51 -5.23 2.00
N GLY A 72 -9.64 -5.34 1.30
CA GLY A 72 -9.67 -5.46 -0.16
C GLY A 72 -9.59 -4.09 -0.84
N ALA A 73 -10.74 -3.46 -1.05
CA ALA A 73 -10.82 -2.14 -1.67
C ALA A 73 -12.07 -1.40 -1.20
N VAL A 74 -12.06 -0.08 -1.23
CA VAL A 74 -13.24 0.73 -0.87
C VAL A 74 -13.50 1.78 -1.94
N GLY A 75 -14.78 2.15 -2.10
CA GLY A 75 -15.21 3.21 -3.01
C GLY A 75 -15.79 2.72 -4.32
N GLY A 76 -16.30 3.68 -5.07
CA GLY A 76 -16.89 3.46 -6.40
C GLY A 76 -17.89 4.55 -6.77
N PRO A 77 -18.21 4.69 -8.06
CA PRO A 77 -19.04 5.80 -8.58
C PRO A 77 -20.46 5.82 -8.01
N LYS A 78 -20.94 4.69 -7.49
CA LYS A 78 -22.25 4.60 -6.83
C LYS A 78 -22.44 5.60 -5.67
N TRP A 79 -21.36 5.98 -5.03
CA TRP A 79 -21.37 6.84 -3.84
C TRP A 79 -20.73 8.22 -4.07
N ASP A 80 -20.55 8.65 -5.33
CA ASP A 80 -19.97 9.97 -5.66
C ASP A 80 -20.84 11.13 -5.18
N ASP A 81 -22.15 10.94 -5.19
CA ASP A 81 -23.14 11.96 -4.81
C ASP A 81 -23.42 12.05 -3.30
N VAL A 82 -22.84 11.15 -2.48
CA VAL A 82 -23.05 11.24 -1.03
C VAL A 82 -22.23 12.39 -0.42
N PRO A 83 -22.71 13.01 0.68
CA PRO A 83 -21.96 14.05 1.38
C PRO A 83 -20.54 13.61 1.70
N SER A 84 -19.54 14.51 1.56
CA SER A 84 -18.11 14.21 1.76
C SER A 84 -17.80 13.47 3.06
N ALA A 85 -18.52 13.78 4.15
CA ALA A 85 -18.37 13.09 5.44
C ALA A 85 -18.83 11.63 5.44
N LYS A 86 -19.59 11.20 4.43
CA LYS A 86 -20.12 9.85 4.29
C LYS A 86 -19.54 9.07 3.11
N ARG A 87 -18.54 9.60 2.43
CA ARG A 87 -17.89 8.89 1.31
C ARG A 87 -17.19 7.61 1.80
N PRO A 88 -17.14 6.56 0.98
CA PRO A 88 -16.52 5.28 1.33
C PRO A 88 -15.07 5.40 1.84
N GLU A 89 -14.27 6.31 1.29
CA GLU A 89 -12.87 6.56 1.64
C GLU A 89 -12.72 6.99 3.11
N LYS A 90 -13.78 7.54 3.73
CA LYS A 90 -13.78 7.86 5.17
C LYS A 90 -13.66 6.61 6.04
N ALA A 91 -14.04 5.44 5.54
CA ALA A 91 -13.83 4.18 6.26
C ALA A 91 -12.35 3.85 6.37
N LEU A 92 -11.59 3.97 5.26
CA LEU A 92 -10.15 3.73 5.25
C LEU A 92 -9.40 4.68 6.18
N LEU A 93 -9.68 5.99 6.05
CA LEU A 93 -9.06 7.01 6.91
C LEU A 93 -9.43 6.81 8.40
N GLY A 94 -10.69 6.45 8.67
CA GLY A 94 -11.17 6.15 10.01
C GLY A 94 -10.48 4.93 10.64
N LEU A 95 -10.29 3.85 9.89
CA LEU A 95 -9.55 2.67 10.36
C LEU A 95 -8.08 2.99 10.61
N ARG A 96 -7.41 3.72 9.70
CA ARG A 96 -6.02 4.15 9.89
C ARG A 96 -5.85 4.97 11.18
N ALA A 97 -6.74 5.93 11.41
CA ALA A 97 -6.74 6.74 12.64
C ALA A 97 -7.03 5.89 13.89
N ALA A 98 -8.08 5.05 13.87
CA ALA A 98 -8.48 4.23 15.01
C ALA A 98 -7.44 3.19 15.43
N LEU A 99 -6.65 2.67 14.50
CA LEU A 99 -5.57 1.71 14.71
C LEU A 99 -4.20 2.37 14.93
N GLY A 100 -4.11 3.70 14.83
CA GLY A 100 -2.85 4.45 14.99
C GLY A 100 -1.81 4.15 13.90
N LEU A 101 -2.25 3.84 12.69
CA LEU A 101 -1.36 3.49 11.58
C LEU A 101 -0.69 4.76 11.04
N PHE A 102 0.63 4.84 11.13
CA PHE A 102 1.37 6.05 10.73
C PHE A 102 2.32 5.82 9.56
N VAL A 103 2.73 4.59 9.29
CA VAL A 103 3.59 4.24 8.16
C VAL A 103 2.84 3.35 7.18
N ASN A 104 2.92 3.68 5.90
CA ASN A 104 2.48 2.81 4.83
C ASN A 104 3.71 2.36 4.02
N LEU A 105 3.97 1.06 4.06
CA LEU A 105 5.03 0.41 3.32
C LEU A 105 4.47 -0.05 1.97
N ARG A 106 5.01 0.46 0.88
CA ARG A 106 4.62 0.13 -0.50
C ARG A 106 5.86 -0.36 -1.27
N PRO A 107 6.10 -1.67 -1.34
CA PRO A 107 7.17 -2.22 -2.16
C PRO A 107 6.79 -2.11 -3.64
N ALA A 108 7.73 -1.65 -4.46
CA ALA A 108 7.67 -1.66 -5.91
C ALA A 108 8.83 -2.51 -6.43
N GLN A 109 8.57 -3.81 -6.56
CA GLN A 109 9.53 -4.79 -7.02
C GLN A 109 9.21 -5.20 -8.45
N MET A 110 10.19 -5.14 -9.32
CA MET A 110 10.06 -5.65 -10.68
C MET A 110 10.33 -7.15 -10.69
N HIS A 111 9.32 -7.94 -11.05
CA HIS A 111 9.48 -9.37 -11.31
C HIS A 111 10.11 -9.59 -12.69
N LYS A 112 11.21 -10.34 -12.75
CA LYS A 112 11.90 -10.64 -14.03
C LYS A 112 10.97 -11.26 -15.08
N ALA A 113 10.03 -12.08 -14.64
CA ALA A 113 9.01 -12.70 -15.49
C ALA A 113 8.04 -11.69 -16.13
N LEU A 114 7.98 -10.45 -15.63
CA LEU A 114 7.11 -9.37 -16.10
C LEU A 114 7.90 -8.21 -16.73
N ALA A 115 9.17 -8.41 -17.06
CA ALA A 115 10.01 -7.37 -17.68
C ALA A 115 9.38 -6.80 -18.98
N ASP A 116 8.69 -7.62 -19.74
CA ASP A 116 8.01 -7.20 -20.99
C ASP A 116 6.76 -6.34 -20.72
N ALA A 117 6.17 -6.42 -19.52
CA ALA A 117 5.04 -5.57 -19.11
C ALA A 117 5.50 -4.18 -18.62
N CYS A 118 6.78 -4.03 -18.29
CA CYS A 118 7.34 -2.77 -17.84
C CYS A 118 7.39 -1.74 -19.00
N PRO A 119 6.87 -0.52 -18.81
CA PRO A 119 6.85 0.50 -19.86
C PRO A 119 8.21 1.17 -20.08
N ILE A 120 9.19 0.87 -19.22
CA ILE A 120 10.54 1.46 -19.28
C ILE A 120 11.44 0.60 -20.16
N LYS A 121 12.36 1.25 -20.87
CA LYS A 121 13.30 0.56 -21.75
C LYS A 121 14.19 -0.42 -20.97
N PRO A 122 14.49 -1.61 -21.54
CA PRO A 122 15.29 -2.63 -20.87
C PRO A 122 16.67 -2.14 -20.39
N GLU A 123 17.33 -1.25 -21.15
CA GLU A 123 18.63 -0.69 -20.76
C GLU A 123 18.59 0.22 -19.52
N ILE A 124 17.39 0.74 -19.14
CA ILE A 124 17.19 1.53 -17.93
C ILE A 124 16.89 0.62 -16.74
N ILE A 125 16.14 -0.46 -16.99
CA ILE A 125 15.76 -1.44 -15.98
C ILE A 125 16.98 -2.25 -15.51
N GLY A 126 17.89 -2.60 -16.42
CA GLY A 126 19.04 -3.44 -16.13
C GLY A 126 18.64 -4.79 -15.54
N ASP A 127 19.21 -5.12 -14.38
CA ASP A 127 18.90 -6.38 -13.65
C ASP A 127 17.58 -6.32 -12.84
N GLY A 128 16.84 -5.22 -12.93
CA GLY A 128 15.61 -4.97 -12.17
C GLY A 128 15.82 -3.98 -11.04
N PHE A 129 14.76 -3.74 -10.30
CA PHE A 129 14.77 -2.87 -9.11
C PHE A 129 13.83 -3.40 -8.04
N ASP A 130 14.12 -3.05 -6.80
CA ASP A 130 13.31 -3.35 -5.61
C ASP A 130 13.33 -2.12 -4.71
N ILE A 131 12.26 -1.32 -4.81
CA ILE A 131 12.11 -0.04 -4.11
C ILE A 131 11.07 -0.21 -3.01
N LEU A 132 11.36 0.22 -1.79
CA LEU A 132 10.37 0.33 -0.72
C LEU A 132 10.04 1.80 -0.48
N VAL A 133 8.80 2.20 -0.74
CA VAL A 133 8.30 3.53 -0.39
C VAL A 133 7.70 3.48 1.02
N CYS A 134 8.30 4.23 1.94
CA CYS A 134 7.81 4.49 3.29
C CYS A 134 7.03 5.82 3.27
N ARG A 135 5.69 5.74 3.11
CA ARG A 135 4.77 6.89 3.09
C ARG A 135 4.27 7.17 4.49
N GLU A 136 4.38 8.40 4.97
CA GLU A 136 3.72 8.84 6.19
C GLU A 136 2.19 8.92 5.98
N LEU A 137 1.38 8.58 7.01
CA LEU A 137 -0.08 8.45 6.84
C LEU A 137 -0.92 9.37 7.70
N THR A 138 -0.35 10.15 8.62
CA THR A 138 -1.14 10.85 9.66
C THR A 138 -1.07 12.36 9.59
N GLY A 139 -0.16 12.89 8.79
CA GLY A 139 0.01 14.31 8.54
C GLY A 139 -0.40 14.74 7.14
N ASP A 140 0.20 15.87 6.71
CA ASP A 140 0.02 16.45 5.39
C ASP A 140 -1.34 17.12 5.18
N VAL A 141 -1.68 17.43 3.93
CA VAL A 141 -2.97 17.99 3.52
C VAL A 141 -4.15 17.06 3.82
N TYR A 142 -3.93 15.75 3.95
CA TYR A 142 -4.99 14.76 4.21
C TYR A 142 -5.71 14.98 5.54
N PHE A 143 -5.01 15.52 6.53
CA PHE A 143 -5.52 15.74 7.90
C PHE A 143 -5.51 17.20 8.31
N GLY A 144 -5.06 18.09 7.44
CA GLY A 144 -5.13 19.54 7.62
C GLY A 144 -6.55 20.09 7.52
N LYS A 145 -6.71 21.37 7.71
CA LYS A 145 -8.00 22.04 7.50
C LYS A 145 -8.23 22.26 6.01
N HIS A 146 -9.43 21.96 5.55
CA HIS A 146 -9.90 22.22 4.20
C HIS A 146 -11.01 23.27 4.30
N TYR A 147 -10.85 24.40 3.61
CA TYR A 147 -11.83 25.47 3.68
C TYR A 147 -11.89 26.27 2.38
N ARG A 148 -13.01 26.98 2.21
CA ARG A 148 -13.20 27.96 1.13
C ARG A 148 -13.42 29.33 1.73
N ARG A 149 -12.95 30.37 1.06
CA ARG A 149 -13.12 31.77 1.44
C ARG A 149 -13.21 32.65 0.21
N GLU A 150 -13.78 33.84 0.36
CA GLU A 150 -13.66 34.87 -0.67
C GLU A 150 -12.20 35.30 -0.82
N SER A 151 -11.80 35.56 -2.04
CA SER A 151 -10.45 36.06 -2.35
C SER A 151 -10.29 37.50 -1.89
N ASP A 152 -9.23 37.78 -1.14
CA ASP A 152 -8.86 39.15 -0.72
C ASP A 152 -8.56 40.08 -1.91
N LYS A 153 -8.39 39.51 -3.11
CA LYS A 153 -8.11 40.23 -4.37
C LYS A 153 -9.34 40.37 -5.28
N GLY A 154 -10.52 39.95 -4.81
CA GLY A 154 -11.75 40.01 -5.61
C GLY A 154 -11.79 39.03 -6.78
N TRP A 155 -11.03 37.92 -6.70
CA TRP A 155 -10.96 36.89 -7.75
C TRP A 155 -12.01 35.78 -7.61
N GLY A 156 -13.00 35.96 -6.72
CA GLY A 156 -14.00 34.96 -6.40
C GLY A 156 -13.60 33.99 -5.29
N GLU A 157 -14.31 32.90 -5.17
CA GLU A 157 -14.06 31.89 -4.15
C GLU A 157 -12.68 31.25 -4.29
N THR A 158 -11.96 31.12 -3.16
CA THR A 158 -10.64 30.50 -3.06
C THR A 158 -10.72 29.26 -2.17
N GLY A 159 -10.27 28.08 -2.66
CA GLY A 159 -10.04 26.91 -1.86
C GLY A 159 -8.67 26.96 -1.18
N ALA A 160 -8.56 26.44 0.03
CA ALA A 160 -7.31 26.34 0.76
C ALA A 160 -7.26 25.04 1.60
N ASP A 161 -6.06 24.45 1.64
CA ASP A 161 -5.76 23.24 2.39
C ASP A 161 -4.50 23.46 3.21
N ASP A 162 -4.57 23.20 4.51
CA ASP A 162 -3.40 23.32 5.41
C ASP A 162 -2.57 22.03 5.34
N MET A 163 -1.29 22.17 4.97
CA MET A 163 -0.31 21.10 5.04
C MET A 163 0.47 21.21 6.33
N ASN A 164 0.47 20.17 7.16
CA ASN A 164 1.14 20.20 8.47
C ASN A 164 1.99 18.96 8.70
N TYR A 165 3.18 19.17 9.27
CA TYR A 165 4.05 18.13 9.84
C TYR A 165 4.70 18.63 11.11
N SER A 166 4.65 17.81 12.16
CA SER A 166 5.40 18.01 13.41
C SER A 166 6.69 17.19 13.40
N VAL A 167 7.66 17.61 14.21
CA VAL A 167 8.91 16.85 14.42
C VAL A 167 8.63 15.41 14.83
N TYR A 168 7.66 15.19 15.73
CA TYR A 168 7.27 13.83 16.18
C TYR A 168 6.84 12.92 15.04
N GLU A 169 6.01 13.42 14.11
CA GLU A 169 5.52 12.61 12.97
C GLU A 169 6.68 12.25 12.04
N VAL A 170 7.59 13.17 11.79
CA VAL A 170 8.77 12.93 10.96
C VAL A 170 9.75 11.96 11.64
N GLU A 171 9.96 12.10 12.95
CA GLU A 171 10.86 11.21 13.69
C GLU A 171 10.43 9.77 13.64
N ARG A 172 9.15 9.46 13.88
CA ARG A 172 8.67 8.08 13.89
C ARG A 172 8.72 7.42 12.51
N ILE A 173 8.35 8.15 11.43
CA ILE A 173 8.44 7.60 10.07
C ILE A 173 9.90 7.48 9.62
N GLY A 174 10.74 8.45 9.96
CA GLY A 174 12.16 8.44 9.66
C GLY A 174 12.85 7.22 10.26
N ARG A 175 12.72 6.99 11.58
CA ARG A 175 13.30 5.81 12.23
C ARG A 175 12.80 4.52 11.59
N ARG A 176 11.51 4.41 11.26
CA ARG A 176 10.96 3.24 10.58
C ARG A 176 11.61 3.02 9.20
N ALA A 177 11.83 4.07 8.42
CA ALA A 177 12.50 3.96 7.13
C ALA A 177 13.96 3.50 7.26
N PHE A 178 14.71 4.01 8.22
CA PHE A 178 16.07 3.57 8.50
C PHE A 178 16.11 2.10 8.98
N GLU A 179 15.19 1.70 9.87
CA GLU A 179 15.06 0.29 10.30
C GLU A 179 14.77 -0.66 9.13
N MET A 180 13.95 -0.22 8.16
CA MET A 180 13.71 -0.99 6.94
C MET A 180 14.97 -1.07 6.08
N ALA A 181 15.68 0.05 5.88
CA ALA A 181 16.92 0.09 5.12
C ALA A 181 18.01 -0.82 5.72
N MET A 182 18.12 -0.89 7.06
CA MET A 182 19.07 -1.79 7.76
C MET A 182 18.84 -3.28 7.42
N LYS A 183 17.61 -3.65 7.03
CA LYS A 183 17.24 -5.02 6.62
C LYS A 183 17.36 -5.24 5.10
N ARG A 184 17.74 -4.20 4.35
CA ARG A 184 17.83 -4.16 2.89
C ARG A 184 19.25 -3.71 2.46
N ASN A 185 19.35 -2.88 1.42
CA ASN A 185 20.63 -2.45 0.85
C ASN A 185 21.24 -1.22 1.56
N LYS A 186 20.71 -0.84 2.72
CA LYS A 186 21.21 0.25 3.58
C LYS A 186 21.27 1.61 2.89
N LYS A 187 20.23 1.95 2.08
CA LYS A 187 20.11 3.26 1.44
C LYS A 187 18.75 3.88 1.76
N VAL A 188 18.75 5.14 2.17
CA VAL A 188 17.54 5.96 2.39
C VAL A 188 17.62 7.21 1.54
N CYS A 189 16.61 7.42 0.70
CA CYS A 189 16.35 8.65 -0.01
C CYS A 189 15.17 9.37 0.64
N SER A 190 15.41 10.48 1.32
CA SER A 190 14.38 11.33 1.90
C SER A 190 13.86 12.32 0.86
N VAL A 191 12.56 12.24 0.56
CA VAL A 191 11.95 13.02 -0.51
C VAL A 191 11.04 14.10 0.05
N ASP A 192 11.26 15.34 -0.36
CA ASP A 192 10.59 16.52 0.13
C ASP A 192 10.49 17.65 -0.93
N LYS A 193 9.98 18.82 -0.54
CA LYS A 193 9.97 20.06 -1.34
C LYS A 193 10.51 21.26 -0.53
N ALA A 194 11.63 21.08 0.17
CA ALA A 194 12.19 22.06 1.12
C ALA A 194 12.60 23.38 0.48
N ASN A 195 12.78 23.43 -0.84
CA ASN A 195 13.00 24.70 -1.55
C ASN A 195 11.76 25.61 -1.59
N VAL A 196 10.56 25.07 -1.26
CA VAL A 196 9.29 25.82 -1.30
C VAL A 196 8.56 25.77 0.04
N LEU A 197 8.42 24.58 0.67
CA LEU A 197 7.52 24.32 1.78
C LEU A 197 8.22 24.35 3.13
N GLU A 198 7.64 25.06 4.12
CA GLU A 198 8.12 25.02 5.51
C GLU A 198 7.98 23.65 6.14
N THR A 199 6.90 22.91 5.86
CA THR A 199 6.73 21.53 6.32
C THR A 199 7.86 20.62 5.86
N SER A 200 8.34 20.80 4.62
CA SER A 200 9.48 20.08 4.07
C SER A 200 10.83 20.52 4.67
N ARG A 201 10.97 21.75 5.16
CA ARG A 201 12.16 22.19 5.90
C ARG A 201 12.22 21.51 7.27
N VAL A 202 11.10 21.49 8.02
CA VAL A 202 10.99 20.74 9.28
C VAL A 202 11.28 19.26 9.05
N TRP A 203 10.75 18.68 7.96
CA TRP A 203 11.01 17.30 7.56
C TRP A 203 12.51 17.06 7.37
N ARG A 204 13.17 17.81 6.51
CA ARG A 204 14.60 17.67 6.18
C ARG A 204 15.51 17.83 7.40
N GLU A 205 15.27 18.87 8.20
CA GLU A 205 16.02 19.13 9.43
C GLU A 205 15.89 17.96 10.42
N THR A 206 14.70 17.39 10.53
CA THR A 206 14.44 16.23 11.40
C THR A 206 15.12 14.98 10.88
N MET A 207 15.01 14.70 9.59
CA MET A 207 15.68 13.55 8.95
C MET A 207 17.21 13.64 9.07
N HIS A 208 17.78 14.84 8.99
CA HIS A 208 19.22 15.04 9.21
C HIS A 208 19.66 14.73 10.64
N ARG A 209 18.80 14.90 11.65
CA ARG A 209 19.11 14.45 13.02
C ARG A 209 19.04 12.94 13.15
N ILE A 210 18.02 12.32 12.53
CA ILE A 210 17.83 10.87 12.62
C ILE A 210 18.93 10.09 11.90
N LYS A 211 19.41 10.56 10.73
CA LYS A 211 20.47 9.85 9.99
C LYS A 211 21.74 9.60 10.84
N ASP A 212 22.03 10.48 11.78
CA ASP A 212 23.19 10.35 12.65
C ASP A 212 23.07 9.18 13.65
N GLU A 213 21.81 8.68 13.88
CA GLU A 213 21.53 7.46 14.66
C GLU A 213 21.84 6.17 13.86
N TYR A 214 21.98 6.27 12.52
CA TYR A 214 22.17 5.12 11.61
C TYR A 214 23.38 5.30 10.67
N PRO A 215 24.61 5.34 11.21
CA PRO A 215 25.82 5.66 10.44
C PRO A 215 26.15 4.65 9.34
N GLU A 216 25.55 3.45 9.37
CA GLU A 216 25.73 2.42 8.35
C GLU A 216 24.84 2.61 7.12
N VAL A 217 23.88 3.55 7.16
CA VAL A 217 22.92 3.78 6.09
C VAL A 217 23.37 4.98 5.25
N GLU A 218 23.51 4.76 3.94
CA GLU A 218 23.70 5.83 2.97
C GLU A 218 22.44 6.69 2.91
N TYR A 219 22.54 7.97 3.22
CA TYR A 219 21.41 8.89 3.23
C TYR A 219 21.55 9.98 2.17
N THR A 220 20.45 10.24 1.44
CA THR A 220 20.36 11.32 0.45
C THR A 220 19.07 12.09 0.61
N ASP A 221 19.11 13.41 0.33
CA ASP A 221 17.92 14.23 0.16
C ASP A 221 17.60 14.39 -1.32
N MET A 222 16.31 14.35 -1.68
CA MET A 222 15.88 14.59 -3.05
C MET A 222 14.60 15.42 -3.07
N TYR A 223 14.50 16.38 -3.98
CA TYR A 223 13.23 17.06 -4.21
C TYR A 223 12.25 16.13 -4.94
N VAL A 224 10.97 16.21 -4.60
CA VAL A 224 9.93 15.32 -5.10
C VAL A 224 9.82 15.31 -6.62
N ASP A 225 9.96 16.46 -7.27
CA ASP A 225 9.96 16.56 -8.74
C ASP A 225 11.17 15.85 -9.38
N ASN A 226 12.35 15.92 -8.75
CA ASN A 226 13.50 15.14 -9.19
C ASN A 226 13.31 13.65 -8.94
N CYS A 227 12.72 13.26 -7.79
CA CYS A 227 12.44 11.86 -7.48
C CYS A 227 11.53 11.23 -8.54
N ALA A 228 10.44 11.91 -8.93
CA ALA A 228 9.56 11.47 -10.00
C ALA A 228 10.31 11.25 -11.32
N MET A 229 11.18 12.18 -11.72
CA MET A 229 12.03 12.00 -12.91
C MET A 229 13.00 10.81 -12.77
N GLN A 230 13.59 10.61 -11.58
CA GLN A 230 14.59 9.56 -11.35
C GLN A 230 13.95 8.17 -11.25
N LEU A 231 12.71 8.03 -10.78
CA LEU A 231 11.96 6.76 -10.81
C LEU A 231 11.86 6.22 -12.25
N VAL A 232 11.62 7.08 -13.23
CA VAL A 232 11.55 6.69 -14.64
C VAL A 232 12.93 6.53 -15.28
N ARG A 233 13.90 7.36 -14.87
CA ARG A 233 15.22 7.42 -15.53
C ARG A 233 16.24 6.42 -14.99
N ASN A 234 16.22 6.15 -13.69
CA ASN A 234 17.16 5.28 -12.99
C ASN A 234 16.55 4.71 -11.71
N PRO A 235 15.50 3.87 -11.81
CA PRO A 235 14.82 3.30 -10.63
C PRO A 235 15.76 2.47 -9.75
N GLY A 236 16.75 1.80 -10.33
CA GLY A 236 17.71 0.95 -9.59
C GLY A 236 18.62 1.69 -8.60
N GLN A 237 18.64 3.03 -8.59
CA GLN A 237 19.38 3.80 -7.58
C GLN A 237 18.73 3.78 -6.20
N PHE A 238 17.41 3.52 -6.14
CA PHE A 238 16.64 3.56 -4.89
C PHE A 238 16.61 2.21 -4.19
N ASP A 239 16.63 2.26 -2.86
CA ASP A 239 16.35 1.13 -1.97
C ASP A 239 15.13 1.46 -1.09
N VAL A 240 15.25 2.44 -0.19
CA VAL A 240 14.14 2.95 0.61
C VAL A 240 13.92 4.43 0.30
N ILE A 241 12.72 4.78 -0.11
CA ILE A 241 12.25 6.17 -0.24
C ILE A 241 11.38 6.48 0.98
N VAL A 242 11.66 7.56 1.71
CA VAL A 242 10.82 8.04 2.79
C VAL A 242 10.29 9.43 2.47
N THR A 243 8.98 9.63 2.64
CA THR A 243 8.34 10.89 2.26
C THR A 243 7.00 11.11 2.97
N GLY A 244 6.49 12.33 2.88
CA GLY A 244 5.18 12.72 3.39
C GLY A 244 4.02 12.03 2.69
N ASN A 245 2.83 12.25 3.19
CA ASN A 245 1.61 11.55 2.78
C ASN A 245 1.27 11.78 1.30
N LEU A 246 1.13 13.04 0.88
CA LEU A 246 0.76 13.38 -0.50
C LEU A 246 1.83 12.95 -1.52
N PHE A 247 3.09 13.27 -1.24
CA PHE A 247 4.19 12.88 -2.14
C PHE A 247 4.36 11.37 -2.20
N GLY A 248 4.20 10.68 -1.08
CA GLY A 248 4.27 9.23 -1.00
C GLY A 248 3.15 8.53 -1.77
N ASP A 249 1.95 9.11 -1.81
CA ASP A 249 0.85 8.60 -2.62
C ASP A 249 1.21 8.64 -4.10
N ILE A 250 1.61 9.82 -4.59
CA ILE A 250 1.91 10.05 -6.00
C ILE A 250 3.12 9.21 -6.46
N LEU A 251 4.23 9.25 -5.70
CA LEU A 251 5.47 8.54 -6.08
C LEU A 251 5.33 7.02 -6.00
N SER A 252 4.54 6.48 -5.07
CA SER A 252 4.34 5.04 -5.00
C SER A 252 3.45 4.53 -6.14
N ASP A 253 2.47 5.31 -6.60
CA ASP A 253 1.66 4.96 -7.76
C ASP A 253 2.51 5.03 -9.06
N GLU A 254 3.39 6.03 -9.18
CA GLU A 254 4.38 6.09 -10.26
C GLU A 254 5.32 4.87 -10.22
N ALA A 255 5.89 4.56 -9.04
CA ALA A 255 6.73 3.38 -8.85
C ALA A 255 5.98 2.08 -9.19
N SER A 256 4.67 2.04 -8.95
CA SER A 256 3.83 0.91 -9.31
C SER A 256 3.76 0.69 -10.82
N MET A 257 3.54 1.75 -11.56
CA MET A 257 3.40 1.67 -13.02
C MET A 257 4.69 1.24 -13.71
N ILE A 258 5.84 1.57 -13.15
CA ILE A 258 7.13 1.10 -13.71
C ILE A 258 7.42 -0.39 -13.43
N THR A 259 6.67 -1.06 -12.55
CA THR A 259 6.76 -2.53 -12.36
C THR A 259 5.93 -3.32 -13.36
N GLY A 260 5.04 -2.66 -14.11
CA GLY A 260 4.20 -3.24 -15.15
C GLY A 260 2.71 -3.35 -14.80
N SER A 261 2.33 -3.47 -13.53
CA SER A 261 0.91 -3.47 -13.11
C SER A 261 0.73 -3.13 -11.64
N ILE A 262 -0.23 -2.27 -11.35
CA ILE A 262 -0.70 -1.97 -9.99
C ILE A 262 -1.32 -3.21 -9.29
N GLY A 263 -1.82 -4.19 -10.05
CA GLY A 263 -2.35 -5.46 -9.56
C GLY A 263 -1.30 -6.39 -8.93
N MET A 264 -0.01 -6.02 -9.02
CA MET A 264 1.11 -6.76 -8.44
C MET A 264 1.56 -6.23 -7.08
N LEU A 265 1.07 -5.07 -6.64
CA LEU A 265 1.70 -4.31 -5.56
C LEU A 265 0.91 -4.38 -4.25
N PRO A 266 1.49 -5.03 -3.24
CA PRO A 266 0.94 -5.06 -1.88
C PRO A 266 1.21 -3.76 -1.14
N SER A 267 0.51 -3.55 -0.02
CA SER A 267 0.88 -2.54 0.96
C SER A 267 0.61 -2.99 2.39
N ALA A 268 1.34 -2.38 3.32
CA ALA A 268 1.17 -2.55 4.75
C ALA A 268 1.09 -1.19 5.43
N SER A 269 -0.02 -0.90 6.10
CA SER A 269 -0.15 0.25 6.99
C SER A 269 0.05 -0.22 8.43
N MET A 270 1.02 0.34 9.17
CA MET A 270 1.43 -0.19 10.48
C MET A 270 1.51 0.88 11.54
N ASN A 271 1.31 0.46 12.80
CA ASN A 271 1.52 1.29 13.98
C ASN A 271 2.85 0.97 14.69
N GLU A 272 3.10 1.63 15.81
CA GLU A 272 4.33 1.44 16.58
C GLU A 272 4.47 0.03 17.17
N SER A 273 3.36 -0.62 17.55
CA SER A 273 3.37 -1.98 18.12
C SER A 273 3.60 -3.10 17.09
N GLY A 274 3.61 -2.77 15.79
CA GLY A 274 3.71 -3.75 14.71
C GLY A 274 2.38 -4.30 14.23
N LYS A 275 1.25 -3.89 14.83
CA LYS A 275 -0.07 -4.21 14.30
C LYS A 275 -0.29 -3.47 12.99
N GLY A 276 -0.86 -4.16 11.99
CA GLY A 276 -1.03 -3.61 10.66
C GLY A 276 -2.40 -3.85 10.04
N MET A 277 -2.68 -3.03 9.03
CA MET A 277 -3.74 -3.24 8.05
C MET A 277 -3.06 -3.43 6.69
N TYR A 278 -3.43 -4.51 6.01
CA TYR A 278 -2.80 -4.98 4.78
C TYR A 278 -3.79 -4.94 3.64
N GLU A 279 -3.44 -4.27 2.57
CA GLU A 279 -4.32 -4.00 1.44
C GLU A 279 -3.52 -3.90 0.14
N PRO A 280 -4.09 -4.23 -1.04
CA PRO A 280 -3.44 -3.90 -2.31
C PRO A 280 -3.41 -2.37 -2.50
N ILE A 281 -2.48 -1.86 -3.32
CA ILE A 281 -2.39 -0.43 -3.62
C ILE A 281 -3.55 0.03 -4.50
N HIS A 282 -4.03 -0.84 -5.42
CA HIS A 282 -5.10 -0.53 -6.37
C HIS A 282 -6.46 -0.29 -5.68
N GLY A 283 -7.35 0.43 -6.36
CA GLY A 283 -8.72 0.69 -5.92
C GLY A 283 -9.69 -0.47 -6.20
N SER A 284 -10.97 -0.15 -6.15
CA SER A 284 -12.09 -1.10 -6.26
C SER A 284 -12.41 -1.57 -7.69
N ALA A 285 -11.84 -0.95 -8.72
CA ALA A 285 -12.02 -1.28 -10.14
C ALA A 285 -13.48 -1.68 -10.51
N PRO A 286 -14.44 -0.78 -10.35
CA PRO A 286 -15.88 -1.08 -10.46
C PRO A 286 -16.29 -1.59 -11.85
N ASP A 287 -15.52 -1.26 -12.87
CA ASP A 287 -15.72 -1.66 -14.26
C ASP A 287 -15.52 -3.17 -14.49
N ILE A 288 -14.70 -3.82 -13.68
CA ILE A 288 -14.43 -5.27 -13.76
C ILE A 288 -14.98 -6.07 -12.58
N ALA A 289 -15.61 -5.42 -11.62
CA ALA A 289 -16.20 -6.07 -10.44
C ALA A 289 -17.23 -7.14 -10.83
N GLY A 290 -17.19 -8.29 -10.16
CA GLY A 290 -18.08 -9.44 -10.41
C GLY A 290 -17.77 -10.23 -11.69
N LYS A 291 -16.72 -9.86 -12.44
CA LYS A 291 -16.34 -10.58 -13.67
C LYS A 291 -15.34 -11.72 -13.45
N GLY A 292 -14.75 -11.82 -12.25
CA GLY A 292 -13.78 -12.85 -11.92
C GLY A 292 -12.47 -12.75 -12.71
N ILE A 293 -12.06 -11.54 -13.13
CA ILE A 293 -10.87 -11.32 -13.96
C ILE A 293 -9.80 -10.45 -13.25
N ALA A 294 -10.09 -9.96 -12.06
CA ALA A 294 -9.15 -9.15 -11.28
C ALA A 294 -7.91 -9.96 -10.87
N ASN A 295 -6.74 -9.34 -10.89
CA ASN A 295 -5.51 -9.94 -10.42
C ASN A 295 -5.50 -10.03 -8.87
N PRO A 296 -5.43 -11.21 -8.23
CA PRO A 296 -5.44 -11.33 -6.77
C PRO A 296 -4.04 -11.20 -6.14
N ILE A 297 -2.97 -11.10 -6.94
CA ILE A 297 -1.58 -11.22 -6.47
C ILE A 297 -1.23 -10.14 -5.46
N ALA A 298 -1.63 -8.88 -5.71
CA ALA A 298 -1.35 -7.79 -4.77
C ALA A 298 -1.92 -8.06 -3.36
N THR A 299 -3.15 -8.58 -3.27
CA THR A 299 -3.79 -8.94 -1.99
C THR A 299 -3.11 -10.15 -1.34
N ILE A 300 -2.72 -11.15 -2.14
CA ILE A 300 -1.97 -12.32 -1.68
C ILE A 300 -0.60 -11.91 -1.12
N LEU A 301 0.12 -11.04 -1.82
CA LEU A 301 1.39 -10.49 -1.34
C LEU A 301 1.22 -9.57 -0.12
N SER A 302 0.08 -8.87 0.01
CA SER A 302 -0.27 -8.14 1.23
C SER A 302 -0.41 -9.08 2.43
N CYS A 303 -0.93 -10.30 2.22
CA CYS A 303 -0.93 -11.34 3.25
C CYS A 303 0.50 -11.80 3.60
N ALA A 304 1.41 -11.94 2.64
CA ALA A 304 2.81 -12.22 2.93
C ALA A 304 3.45 -11.13 3.79
N MET A 305 3.18 -9.85 3.49
CA MET A 305 3.61 -8.74 4.35
C MET A 305 3.01 -8.84 5.77
N MET A 306 1.74 -9.22 5.92
CA MET A 306 1.08 -9.42 7.23
C MET A 306 1.80 -10.51 8.04
N LEU A 307 2.09 -11.65 7.42
CA LEU A 307 2.83 -12.74 8.06
C LEU A 307 4.20 -12.29 8.52
N ARG A 308 4.94 -11.57 7.67
CA ARG A 308 6.29 -11.09 7.94
C ARG A 308 6.35 -10.00 9.02
N TYR A 309 5.49 -8.98 8.90
CA TYR A 309 5.64 -7.76 9.71
C TYR A 309 4.81 -7.77 10.99
N SER A 310 3.56 -8.28 10.96
CA SER A 310 2.71 -8.34 12.16
C SER A 310 2.91 -9.63 12.96
N PHE A 311 3.12 -10.76 12.29
CA PHE A 311 3.16 -12.05 12.96
C PHE A 311 4.59 -12.63 13.14
N GLY A 312 5.59 -12.04 12.49
CA GLY A 312 6.97 -12.50 12.57
C GLY A 312 7.22 -13.85 11.87
N LEU A 313 6.29 -14.28 11.02
CA LEU A 313 6.29 -15.55 10.28
C LEU A 313 7.01 -15.37 8.93
N LYS A 314 8.34 -15.37 8.97
CA LYS A 314 9.16 -15.08 7.79
C LYS A 314 9.10 -16.20 6.76
N ASP A 315 9.21 -17.46 7.19
CA ASP A 315 9.28 -18.60 6.28
C ASP A 315 7.94 -18.81 5.55
N GLU A 316 6.82 -18.52 6.22
CA GLU A 316 5.48 -18.54 5.67
C GLU A 316 5.28 -17.41 4.62
N ALA A 317 5.81 -16.23 4.90
CA ALA A 317 5.79 -15.11 3.95
C ALA A 317 6.65 -15.42 2.71
N ASP A 318 7.88 -15.91 2.91
CA ASP A 318 8.79 -16.32 1.84
C ASP A 318 8.15 -17.43 0.96
N ALA A 319 7.38 -18.34 1.56
CA ALA A 319 6.67 -19.39 0.81
C ALA A 319 5.61 -18.80 -0.13
N ILE A 320 4.82 -17.81 0.32
CA ILE A 320 3.83 -17.13 -0.55
C ILE A 320 4.53 -16.39 -1.69
N GLU A 321 5.57 -15.61 -1.39
CA GLU A 321 6.31 -14.85 -2.39
C GLU A 321 6.94 -15.78 -3.44
N THR A 322 7.54 -16.89 -3.00
CA THR A 322 8.10 -17.93 -3.89
C THR A 322 7.02 -18.58 -4.75
N ALA A 323 5.85 -18.89 -4.18
CA ALA A 323 4.74 -19.47 -4.92
C ALA A 323 4.24 -18.54 -6.04
N VAL A 324 4.11 -17.23 -5.74
CA VAL A 324 3.76 -16.21 -6.74
C VAL A 324 4.81 -16.17 -7.85
N GLU A 325 6.09 -16.12 -7.48
CA GLU A 325 7.19 -16.06 -8.46
C GLU A 325 7.22 -17.30 -9.36
N ASN A 326 7.02 -18.51 -8.81
CA ASN A 326 6.96 -19.76 -9.57
C ASN A 326 5.82 -19.73 -10.61
N VAL A 327 4.63 -19.26 -10.22
CA VAL A 327 3.47 -19.15 -11.13
C VAL A 327 3.76 -18.16 -12.27
N LEU A 328 4.37 -17.02 -11.96
CA LEU A 328 4.77 -16.03 -12.97
C LEU A 328 5.86 -16.57 -13.90
N ASN A 329 6.87 -17.26 -13.36
CA ASN A 329 7.95 -17.86 -14.15
C ASN A 329 7.46 -19.00 -15.05
N ALA A 330 6.36 -19.69 -14.68
CA ALA A 330 5.68 -20.67 -15.52
C ALA A 330 4.86 -20.05 -16.67
N GLY A 331 4.83 -18.70 -16.78
CA GLY A 331 4.14 -18.00 -17.86
C GLY A 331 2.66 -17.75 -17.61
N HIS A 332 2.17 -17.93 -16.38
CA HIS A 332 0.77 -17.68 -16.04
C HIS A 332 0.50 -16.19 -15.80
N ARG A 333 -0.58 -15.68 -16.40
CA ARG A 333 -0.90 -14.23 -16.40
C ARG A 333 -2.40 -13.99 -16.20
N THR A 334 -2.73 -12.94 -15.46
CA THR A 334 -4.05 -12.29 -15.50
C THR A 334 -4.07 -11.22 -16.59
N ALA A 335 -5.24 -10.66 -16.89
CA ALA A 335 -5.44 -9.76 -18.02
C ALA A 335 -4.57 -8.48 -18.00
N ASP A 336 -4.26 -7.98 -16.80
CA ASP A 336 -3.49 -6.76 -16.56
C ASP A 336 -1.98 -6.91 -16.80
N ILE A 337 -1.47 -8.15 -16.72
CA ILE A 337 -0.05 -8.48 -16.88
C ILE A 337 0.24 -9.42 -18.08
N ALA A 338 -0.76 -9.74 -18.87
CA ALA A 338 -0.62 -10.59 -20.05
C ALA A 338 -0.18 -9.78 -21.28
N ALA A 339 0.75 -10.31 -22.05
CA ALA A 339 1.06 -9.78 -23.37
C ALA A 339 -0.08 -10.08 -24.36
N LYS A 340 -0.13 -9.31 -25.45
CA LYS A 340 -1.16 -9.45 -26.46
C LYS A 340 -1.15 -10.87 -27.08
N GLY A 341 -2.24 -11.62 -26.89
CA GLY A 341 -2.41 -12.96 -27.44
C GLY A 341 -2.03 -14.10 -26.49
N GLU A 342 -1.55 -13.81 -25.29
CA GLU A 342 -1.34 -14.81 -24.26
C GLU A 342 -2.66 -15.31 -23.67
N LYS A 343 -2.62 -16.52 -23.10
CA LYS A 343 -3.75 -17.07 -22.34
C LYS A 343 -3.88 -16.33 -21.02
N VAL A 344 -5.07 -15.79 -20.78
CA VAL A 344 -5.39 -15.05 -19.57
C VAL A 344 -6.10 -15.97 -18.57
N LEU A 345 -5.71 -15.88 -17.29
CA LEU A 345 -6.35 -16.58 -16.18
C LEU A 345 -7.38 -15.69 -15.50
N SER A 346 -8.41 -16.32 -14.97
CA SER A 346 -9.34 -15.68 -14.02
C SER A 346 -8.70 -15.47 -12.64
N THR A 347 -9.36 -14.66 -11.79
CA THR A 347 -8.97 -14.44 -10.40
C THR A 347 -8.80 -15.75 -9.63
N SER A 348 -9.78 -16.66 -9.75
CA SER A 348 -9.76 -17.94 -9.04
C SER A 348 -8.73 -18.93 -9.59
N GLU A 349 -8.50 -18.97 -10.91
CA GLU A 349 -7.46 -19.82 -11.51
C GLU A 349 -6.06 -19.37 -11.05
N MET A 350 -5.79 -18.07 -11.02
CA MET A 350 -4.52 -17.53 -10.52
C MET A 350 -4.31 -17.89 -9.04
N GLY A 351 -5.32 -17.68 -8.19
CA GLY A 351 -5.26 -18.05 -6.78
C GLY A 351 -5.08 -19.56 -6.56
N ALA A 352 -5.72 -20.40 -7.38
CA ALA A 352 -5.56 -21.85 -7.31
C ALA A 352 -4.14 -22.29 -7.64
N LEU A 353 -3.54 -21.77 -8.72
CA LEU A 353 -2.16 -22.08 -9.09
C LEU A 353 -1.15 -21.65 -8.01
N ILE A 354 -1.36 -20.49 -7.37
CA ILE A 354 -0.49 -20.07 -6.26
C ILE A 354 -0.61 -21.05 -5.08
N ARG A 355 -1.83 -21.51 -4.74
CA ARG A 355 -2.02 -22.52 -3.68
C ARG A 355 -1.39 -23.86 -4.01
N GLU A 356 -1.34 -24.26 -5.28
CA GLU A 356 -0.68 -25.49 -5.73
C GLU A 356 0.85 -25.46 -5.57
N GLN A 357 1.44 -24.27 -5.55
CA GLN A 357 2.88 -24.06 -5.32
C GLN A 357 3.26 -24.01 -3.82
N LEU A 358 2.29 -23.88 -2.94
CA LEU A 358 2.47 -23.91 -1.48
C LEU A 358 2.49 -25.36 -0.96
#